data_6faad547b5cf0cabc0b627fde87c96be
#
_entry.id   6faad547b5cf0cabc0b627fde87c96be
#
_cell.length_a   1.000
_cell.length_b   1.000
_cell.length_c   1.000
_cell.angle_alpha   90.00
_cell.angle_beta   90.00
_cell.angle_gamma   90.00
#
_symmetry.space_group_name_H-M   'P 1'
#
loop_
_entity.id
_entity.type
_entity.pdbx_description
1 polymer ?
#
loop_
_entity_poly.entity_id
_entity_poly.type
_entity_poly.pdbx_seq_one_letter_code
_entity_poly.pdbx_strand_id
1 'polypeptide(L)'
;AKNLRSMLLEKIQSFSFSNIDHFSTPSLITRATTDVNTVRTTMHQIIRSLTRSPIMLVLATVMAFTISPHLALFFVGTLPVLAITLTIMMRIGQPRFRRMLIKMDELNRAVQENLINSRVVKAFVRGDYESQRFDKTTEDLRQAQLSSARLFTLTGPIQMGIMWTCTVLLLLFGGREIIFHTTGLLTGELVSMVSYGTQAVSSLTMLSWLIMSLSRAQASMRRINEVFDEQADIADGA
;
A
#
# COMPACT_ATOMS: atom_id res chain seq x y z
N ALA A 1 20.34 -6.21 3.29
CA ALA A 1 19.68 -7.32 4.00
C ALA A 1 20.68 -8.27 4.65
N LYS A 2 21.73 -8.74 3.93
CA LYS A 2 22.72 -9.64 4.53
C LYS A 2 23.37 -9.01 5.77
N ASN A 3 23.96 -7.82 5.63
CA ASN A 3 24.60 -7.11 6.74
C ASN A 3 23.65 -6.82 7.90
N LEU A 4 22.41 -6.38 7.59
CA LEU A 4 21.42 -6.09 8.62
C LEU A 4 21.04 -7.36 9.42
N ARG A 5 20.90 -8.51 8.76
CA ARG A 5 20.67 -9.79 9.45
C ARG A 5 21.87 -10.22 10.31
N SER A 6 23.07 -10.05 9.79
CA SER A 6 24.30 -10.38 10.54
C SER A 6 24.40 -9.53 11.81
N MET A 7 24.22 -8.20 11.68
CA MET A 7 24.26 -7.29 12.83
C MET A 7 23.13 -7.59 13.84
N LEU A 8 21.93 -7.92 13.34
CA LEU A 8 20.80 -8.26 14.21
C LEU A 8 21.04 -9.56 14.96
N LEU A 9 21.60 -10.57 14.29
CA LEU A 9 21.97 -11.85 14.92
C LEU A 9 23.05 -11.66 15.97
N GLU A 10 24.10 -10.90 15.65
CA GLU A 10 25.18 -10.56 16.58
C GLU A 10 24.64 -9.85 17.82
N LYS A 11 23.72 -8.88 17.62
CA LYS A 11 23.06 -8.19 18.72
C LYS A 11 22.21 -9.12 19.58
N ILE A 12 21.43 -10.02 18.96
CA ILE A 12 20.63 -11.01 19.68
C ILE A 12 21.51 -11.99 20.47
N GLN A 13 22.66 -12.37 19.92
CA GLN A 13 23.61 -13.24 20.63
C GLN A 13 24.27 -12.56 21.84
N SER A 14 24.32 -11.23 21.88
CA SER A 14 24.80 -10.47 23.05
C SER A 14 23.73 -10.29 24.14
N PHE A 15 22.49 -10.75 23.93
CA PHE A 15 21.38 -10.60 24.89
C PHE A 15 21.50 -11.58 26.06
N SER A 16 21.10 -11.12 27.24
CA SER A 16 20.87 -11.98 28.40
C SER A 16 19.57 -12.77 28.25
N PHE A 17 19.36 -13.77 29.09
CA PHE A 17 18.09 -14.53 29.12
C PHE A 17 16.88 -13.62 29.40
N SER A 18 17.04 -12.62 30.26
CA SER A 18 16.03 -11.60 30.57
C SER A 18 15.59 -10.82 29.30
N ASN A 19 16.52 -10.37 28.48
CA ASN A 19 16.23 -9.67 27.23
C ASN A 19 15.49 -10.59 26.22
N ILE A 20 15.91 -11.88 26.14
CA ILE A 20 15.26 -12.86 25.26
C ILE A 20 13.81 -13.11 25.68
N ASP A 21 13.55 -13.21 26.99
CA ASP A 21 12.19 -13.39 27.53
C ASP A 21 11.32 -12.15 27.28
N HIS A 22 11.89 -10.94 27.41
CA HIS A 22 11.20 -9.69 27.10
C HIS A 22 10.70 -9.62 25.66
N PHE A 23 11.52 -9.98 24.69
CA PHE A 23 11.14 -9.97 23.26
C PHE A 23 10.40 -11.21 22.80
N SER A 24 10.52 -12.32 23.47
CA SER A 24 10.15 -13.68 23.08
C SER A 24 10.89 -14.18 21.80
N THR A 25 11.30 -15.45 21.81
CA THR A 25 12.02 -16.07 20.68
C THR A 25 11.27 -15.97 19.33
N PRO A 26 9.93 -16.23 19.26
CA PRO A 26 9.20 -16.11 18.00
C PRO A 26 9.20 -14.67 17.45
N SER A 27 9.17 -13.65 18.33
CA SER A 27 9.23 -12.24 17.93
C SER A 27 10.60 -11.89 17.33
N LEU A 28 11.71 -12.32 17.96
CA LEU A 28 13.05 -12.10 17.45
C LEU A 28 13.27 -12.76 16.08
N ILE A 29 12.75 -13.99 15.88
CA ILE A 29 12.79 -14.67 14.58
C ILE A 29 12.04 -13.85 13.53
N THR A 30 10.84 -13.35 13.86
CA THR A 30 10.05 -12.52 12.92
C THR A 30 10.79 -11.23 12.55
N ARG A 31 11.44 -10.58 13.51
CA ARG A 31 12.25 -9.37 13.28
C ARG A 31 13.46 -9.66 12.37
N ALA A 32 14.16 -10.77 12.59
CA ALA A 32 15.33 -11.17 11.79
C ALA A 32 14.97 -11.66 10.38
N THR A 33 13.75 -12.14 10.15
CA THR A 33 13.30 -12.70 8.88
C THR A 33 12.34 -11.78 8.14
N THR A 34 11.11 -11.69 8.61
CA THR A 34 10.02 -10.98 7.93
C THR A 34 10.22 -9.48 7.92
N ASP A 35 10.62 -8.87 9.05
CA ASP A 35 10.80 -7.42 9.13
C ASP A 35 12.00 -6.96 8.29
N VAL A 36 13.13 -7.65 8.36
CA VAL A 36 14.28 -7.38 7.50
C VAL A 36 13.92 -7.53 6.01
N ASN A 37 13.12 -8.54 5.66
CA ASN A 37 12.69 -8.71 4.28
C ASN A 37 11.73 -7.61 3.82
N THR A 38 10.82 -7.17 4.70
CA THR A 38 9.90 -6.04 4.45
C THR A 38 10.68 -4.75 4.19
N VAL A 39 11.65 -4.44 5.04
CA VAL A 39 12.53 -3.26 4.85
C VAL A 39 13.31 -3.37 3.54
N ARG A 40 13.89 -4.53 3.23
CA ARG A 40 14.61 -4.77 1.97
C ARG A 40 13.74 -4.53 0.75
N THR A 41 12.56 -5.14 0.71
CA THR A 41 11.65 -5.04 -0.46
C THR A 41 11.15 -3.63 -0.63
N THR A 42 10.84 -2.94 0.47
CA THR A 42 10.41 -1.54 0.42
C THR A 42 11.54 -0.61 -0.03
N MET A 43 12.78 -0.79 0.46
CA MET A 43 13.93 -0.03 -0.03
C MET A 43 14.17 -0.23 -1.53
N HIS A 44 14.06 -1.47 -2.02
CA HIS A 44 14.13 -1.75 -3.45
C HIS A 44 13.03 -1.02 -4.24
N GLN A 45 11.82 -1.01 -3.71
CA GLN A 45 10.69 -0.33 -4.31
C GLN A 45 10.85 1.19 -4.28
N ILE A 46 11.36 1.75 -3.18
CA ILE A 46 11.66 3.19 -3.06
C ILE A 46 12.66 3.60 -4.14
N ILE A 47 13.82 2.94 -4.21
CA ILE A 47 14.87 3.28 -5.18
C ILE A 47 14.32 3.23 -6.61
N ARG A 48 13.58 2.19 -6.95
CA ARG A 48 13.04 2.01 -8.31
C ARG A 48 11.93 3.00 -8.64
N SER A 49 10.98 3.19 -7.71
CA SER A 49 9.74 3.92 -7.99
C SER A 49 9.88 5.41 -7.71
N LEU A 50 10.60 5.79 -6.64
CA LEU A 50 10.81 7.20 -6.29
C LEU A 50 11.70 7.91 -7.32
N THR A 51 12.64 7.19 -7.93
CA THR A 51 13.46 7.76 -9.01
C THR A 51 12.68 7.83 -10.30
N ARG A 52 11.99 6.74 -10.68
CA ARG A 52 11.34 6.65 -12.00
C ARG A 52 10.06 7.49 -12.09
N SER A 53 9.17 7.42 -11.09
CA SER A 53 7.84 8.00 -11.21
C SER A 53 7.82 9.52 -11.29
N PRO A 54 8.57 10.29 -10.46
CA PRO A 54 8.63 11.74 -10.60
C PRO A 54 9.26 12.17 -11.93
N ILE A 55 10.34 11.50 -12.34
CA ILE A 55 11.02 11.82 -13.61
C ILE A 55 10.05 11.62 -14.78
N MET A 56 9.36 10.46 -14.82
CA MET A 56 8.39 10.18 -15.88
C MET A 56 7.21 11.14 -15.88
N LEU A 57 6.73 11.55 -14.70
CA LEU A 57 5.67 12.53 -14.59
C LEU A 57 6.09 13.90 -15.13
N VAL A 58 7.29 14.36 -14.74
CA VAL A 58 7.86 15.65 -15.24
C VAL A 58 8.12 15.59 -16.73
N LEU A 59 8.77 14.51 -17.21
CA LEU A 59 9.05 14.35 -18.64
C LEU A 59 7.77 14.29 -19.48
N ALA A 60 6.77 13.51 -19.04
CA ALA A 60 5.49 13.43 -19.75
C ALA A 60 4.80 14.81 -19.82
N THR A 61 4.85 15.58 -18.72
CA THR A 61 4.29 16.93 -18.67
C THR A 61 5.06 17.88 -19.59
N VAL A 62 6.37 17.92 -19.50
CA VAL A 62 7.22 18.77 -20.35
C VAL A 62 7.01 18.42 -21.82
N MET A 63 7.05 17.15 -22.20
CA MET A 63 6.84 16.72 -23.58
C MET A 63 5.44 17.06 -24.09
N ALA A 64 4.41 16.99 -23.25
CA ALA A 64 3.07 17.44 -23.63
C ALA A 64 3.04 18.95 -23.96
N PHE A 65 3.74 19.78 -23.17
CA PHE A 65 3.84 21.22 -23.42
C PHE A 65 4.65 21.56 -24.67
N THR A 66 5.67 20.78 -25.04
CA THR A 66 6.45 20.99 -26.26
C THR A 66 5.67 20.70 -27.54
N ILE A 67 4.68 19.77 -27.48
CA ILE A 67 3.84 19.42 -28.62
C ILE A 67 2.73 20.47 -28.81
N SER A 68 1.88 20.67 -27.82
CA SER A 68 0.81 21.66 -27.86
C SER A 68 0.52 22.19 -26.45
N PRO A 69 0.87 23.44 -26.12
CA PRO A 69 0.57 24.02 -24.83
C PRO A 69 -0.93 24.04 -24.51
N HIS A 70 -1.78 24.21 -25.52
CA HIS A 70 -3.23 24.23 -25.36
C HIS A 70 -3.79 22.88 -24.91
N LEU A 71 -3.36 21.80 -25.57
CA LEU A 71 -3.77 20.44 -25.23
C LEU A 71 -3.14 19.96 -23.93
N ALA A 72 -1.92 20.43 -23.62
CA ALA A 72 -1.23 20.11 -22.37
C ALA A 72 -2.01 20.62 -21.14
N LEU A 73 -2.80 21.68 -21.24
CA LEU A 73 -3.64 22.16 -20.13
C LEU A 73 -4.72 21.13 -19.72
N PHE A 74 -5.33 20.43 -20.69
CA PHE A 74 -6.27 19.34 -20.37
C PHE A 74 -5.57 18.22 -19.60
N PHE A 75 -4.38 17.87 -20.03
CA PHE A 75 -3.55 16.88 -19.40
C PHE A 75 -3.15 17.28 -17.96
N VAL A 76 -2.60 18.48 -17.79
CA VAL A 76 -2.19 19.01 -16.48
C VAL A 76 -3.39 19.18 -15.55
N GLY A 77 -4.55 19.60 -16.07
CA GLY A 77 -5.80 19.69 -15.30
C GLY A 77 -6.30 18.33 -14.78
N THR A 78 -6.01 17.24 -15.48
CA THR A 78 -6.38 15.88 -15.05
C THR A 78 -5.55 15.40 -13.86
N LEU A 79 -4.30 15.82 -13.72
CA LEU A 79 -3.40 15.38 -12.64
C LEU A 79 -3.89 15.74 -11.23
N PRO A 80 -4.28 16.99 -10.93
CA PRO A 80 -4.84 17.32 -9.61
C PRO A 80 -6.17 16.61 -9.35
N VAL A 81 -7.03 16.41 -10.35
CA VAL A 81 -8.27 15.65 -10.19
C VAL A 81 -7.96 14.20 -9.76
N LEU A 82 -6.99 13.57 -10.39
CA LEU A 82 -6.52 12.24 -9.99
C LEU A 82 -5.90 12.23 -8.60
N ALA A 83 -5.05 13.20 -8.29
CA ALA A 83 -4.41 13.30 -6.97
C ALA A 83 -5.44 13.50 -5.85
N ILE A 84 -6.43 14.35 -6.05
CA ILE A 84 -7.53 14.58 -5.11
C ILE A 84 -8.35 13.30 -4.95
N THR A 85 -8.72 12.65 -6.06
CA THR A 85 -9.50 11.39 -6.04
C THR A 85 -8.77 10.31 -5.26
N LEU A 86 -7.47 10.09 -5.53
CA LEU A 86 -6.64 9.13 -4.81
C LEU A 86 -6.54 9.46 -3.31
N THR A 87 -6.35 10.74 -2.98
CA THR A 87 -6.27 11.19 -1.59
C THR A 87 -7.58 10.95 -0.84
N ILE A 88 -8.72 11.25 -1.45
CA ILE A 88 -10.04 11.00 -0.88
C ILE A 88 -10.25 9.50 -0.67
N MET A 89 -9.93 8.69 -1.68
CA MET A 89 -10.04 7.22 -1.60
C MET A 89 -9.15 6.64 -0.49
N MET A 90 -7.93 7.15 -0.32
CA MET A 90 -7.05 6.74 0.76
C MET A 90 -7.60 7.15 2.13
N ARG A 91 -8.05 8.38 2.29
CA ARG A 91 -8.60 8.87 3.57
C ARG A 91 -9.85 8.10 4.01
N ILE A 92 -10.73 7.74 3.07
CA ILE A 92 -11.95 6.97 3.35
C ILE A 92 -11.63 5.47 3.49
N GLY A 93 -10.66 4.96 2.75
CA GLY A 93 -10.29 3.54 2.70
C GLY A 93 -9.53 3.06 3.93
N GLN A 94 -8.57 3.86 4.42
CA GLN A 94 -7.75 3.48 5.57
C GLN A 94 -8.55 3.10 6.83
N PRO A 95 -9.53 3.89 7.30
CA PRO A 95 -10.29 3.52 8.49
C PRO A 95 -11.16 2.27 8.28
N ARG A 96 -11.70 2.06 7.07
CA ARG A 96 -12.46 0.86 6.73
C ARG A 96 -11.58 -0.39 6.73
N PHE A 97 -10.40 -0.29 6.13
CA PHE A 97 -9.42 -1.36 6.12
C PHE A 97 -8.94 -1.72 7.53
N ARG A 98 -8.67 -0.71 8.36
CA ARG A 98 -8.31 -0.92 9.77
C ARG A 98 -9.44 -1.62 10.55
N ARG A 99 -10.69 -1.22 10.33
CA ARG A 99 -11.85 -1.88 10.95
C ARG A 99 -11.96 -3.35 10.52
N MET A 100 -11.70 -3.65 9.24
CA MET A 100 -11.66 -5.02 8.73
C MET A 100 -10.59 -5.86 9.45
N LEU A 101 -9.38 -5.30 9.66
CA LEU A 101 -8.31 -6.00 10.38
C LEU A 101 -8.71 -6.28 11.85
N ILE A 102 -9.33 -5.33 12.54
CA ILE A 102 -9.83 -5.54 13.92
C ILE A 102 -10.85 -6.69 13.94
N LYS A 103 -11.78 -6.74 12.99
CA LYS A 103 -12.76 -7.83 12.90
C LYS A 103 -12.13 -9.18 12.55
N MET A 104 -11.05 -9.17 11.78
CA MET A 104 -10.25 -10.37 11.53
C MET A 104 -9.58 -10.89 12.80
N ASP A 105 -9.03 -9.99 13.62
CA ASP A 105 -8.41 -10.36 14.91
C ASP A 105 -9.46 -10.90 15.89
N GLU A 106 -10.67 -10.33 15.93
CA GLU A 106 -11.79 -10.85 16.71
C GLU A 106 -12.17 -12.28 16.29
N LEU A 107 -12.24 -12.55 14.98
CA LEU A 107 -12.50 -13.90 14.45
C LEU A 107 -11.40 -14.89 14.85
N ASN A 108 -10.13 -14.50 14.66
CA ASN A 108 -8.99 -15.35 15.02
C ASN A 108 -9.02 -15.69 16.51
N ARG A 109 -9.35 -14.72 17.37
CA ARG A 109 -9.51 -14.95 18.81
C ARG A 109 -10.65 -15.91 19.12
N ALA A 110 -11.81 -15.73 18.47
CA ALA A 110 -12.95 -16.63 18.65
C ALA A 110 -12.61 -18.09 18.24
N VAL A 111 -11.88 -18.26 17.13
CA VAL A 111 -11.38 -19.59 16.71
C VAL A 111 -10.44 -20.17 17.75
N GLN A 112 -9.48 -19.41 18.23
CA GLN A 112 -8.51 -19.84 19.23
C GLN A 112 -9.21 -20.24 20.54
N GLU A 113 -10.14 -19.42 21.06
CA GLU A 113 -10.94 -19.71 22.23
C GLU A 113 -11.73 -21.02 22.09
N ASN A 114 -12.37 -21.23 20.92
CA ASN A 114 -13.17 -22.41 20.64
C ASN A 114 -12.31 -23.69 20.58
N LEU A 115 -11.12 -23.62 19.97
CA LEU A 115 -10.18 -24.74 19.92
C LEU A 115 -9.65 -25.13 21.30
N ILE A 116 -9.24 -24.14 22.10
CA ILE A 116 -8.72 -24.36 23.47
C ILE A 116 -9.82 -24.94 24.36
N ASN A 117 -11.03 -24.41 24.29
CA ASN A 117 -12.14 -24.78 25.14
C ASN A 117 -13.05 -25.86 24.56
N SER A 118 -12.64 -26.53 23.48
CA SER A 118 -13.48 -27.52 22.77
C SER A 118 -13.99 -28.66 23.66
N ARG A 119 -13.20 -29.09 24.65
CA ARG A 119 -13.62 -30.10 25.64
C ARG A 119 -14.74 -29.58 26.54
N VAL A 120 -14.65 -28.32 26.96
CA VAL A 120 -15.66 -27.68 27.82
C VAL A 120 -16.97 -27.50 27.06
N VAL A 121 -16.89 -27.02 25.82
CA VAL A 121 -18.06 -26.83 24.93
C VAL A 121 -18.80 -28.15 24.74
N LYS A 122 -18.08 -29.26 24.50
CA LYS A 122 -18.66 -30.59 24.37
C LYS A 122 -19.26 -31.12 25.68
N ALA A 123 -18.57 -30.91 26.80
CA ALA A 123 -19.04 -31.37 28.12
C ALA A 123 -20.36 -30.69 28.55
N PHE A 124 -20.55 -29.42 28.21
CA PHE A 124 -21.75 -28.63 28.51
C PHE A 124 -22.79 -28.62 27.37
N VAL A 125 -22.56 -29.37 26.27
CA VAL A 125 -23.46 -29.44 25.10
C VAL A 125 -23.79 -28.05 24.52
N ARG A 126 -22.82 -27.13 24.54
CA ARG A 126 -22.98 -25.74 24.09
C ARG A 126 -22.56 -25.49 22.65
N GLY A 127 -22.52 -26.53 21.81
CA GLY A 127 -22.10 -26.44 20.42
C GLY A 127 -22.90 -25.44 19.59
N ASP A 128 -24.23 -25.43 19.72
CA ASP A 128 -25.11 -24.53 18.98
C ASP A 128 -24.90 -23.07 19.36
N TYR A 129 -24.66 -22.78 20.64
CA TYR A 129 -24.35 -21.44 21.12
C TYR A 129 -23.03 -20.90 20.53
N GLU A 130 -21.98 -21.73 20.55
CA GLU A 130 -20.69 -21.36 19.99
C GLU A 130 -20.75 -21.20 18.46
N SER A 131 -21.55 -22.02 17.76
CA SER A 131 -21.80 -21.88 16.33
C SER A 131 -22.46 -20.55 16.00
N GLN A 132 -23.51 -20.17 16.74
CA GLN A 132 -24.19 -18.88 16.53
C GLN A 132 -23.27 -17.69 16.83
N ARG A 133 -22.44 -17.79 17.87
CA ARG A 133 -21.43 -16.77 18.21
C ARG A 133 -20.40 -16.61 17.10
N PHE A 134 -19.92 -17.73 16.56
CA PHE A 134 -18.97 -17.76 15.47
C PHE A 134 -19.58 -17.17 14.18
N ASP A 135 -20.81 -17.54 13.84
CA ASP A 135 -21.55 -17.04 12.67
C ASP A 135 -21.71 -15.51 12.75
N LYS A 136 -22.04 -14.98 13.94
CA LYS A 136 -22.12 -13.52 14.16
C LYS A 136 -20.78 -12.83 13.93
N THR A 137 -19.70 -13.38 14.48
CA THR A 137 -18.36 -12.79 14.31
C THR A 137 -17.90 -12.85 12.85
N THR A 138 -18.22 -13.94 12.16
CA THR A 138 -17.95 -14.10 10.72
C THR A 138 -18.75 -13.10 9.89
N GLU A 139 -20.03 -12.90 10.22
CA GLU A 139 -20.87 -11.91 9.53
C GLU A 139 -20.38 -10.47 9.74
N ASP A 140 -19.95 -10.12 10.96
CA ASP A 140 -19.34 -8.83 11.25
C ASP A 140 -18.09 -8.58 10.41
N LEU A 141 -17.22 -9.60 10.28
CA LEU A 141 -16.04 -9.55 9.43
C LEU A 141 -16.44 -9.41 7.95
N ARG A 142 -17.43 -10.19 7.48
CA ARG A 142 -17.93 -10.11 6.11
C ARG A 142 -18.41 -8.71 5.76
N GLN A 143 -19.16 -8.07 6.66
CA GLN A 143 -19.64 -6.69 6.45
C GLN A 143 -18.49 -5.69 6.40
N ALA A 144 -17.51 -5.81 7.29
CA ALA A 144 -16.32 -4.97 7.29
C ALA A 144 -15.48 -5.16 6.01
N GLN A 145 -15.32 -6.41 5.54
CA GLN A 145 -14.64 -6.73 4.27
C GLN A 145 -15.38 -6.14 3.08
N LEU A 146 -16.70 -6.31 3.00
CA LEU A 146 -17.51 -5.75 1.91
C LEU A 146 -17.45 -4.22 1.88
N SER A 147 -17.51 -3.57 3.04
CA SER A 147 -17.38 -2.11 3.15
C SER A 147 -16.02 -1.61 2.63
N SER A 148 -14.94 -2.34 2.93
CA SER A 148 -13.60 -2.04 2.44
C SER A 148 -13.46 -2.36 0.95
N ALA A 149 -13.88 -3.56 0.53
CA ALA A 149 -13.77 -4.03 -0.84
C ALA A 149 -14.53 -3.15 -1.85
N ARG A 150 -15.76 -2.74 -1.53
CA ARG A 150 -16.55 -1.86 -2.40
C ARG A 150 -15.81 -0.56 -2.73
N LEU A 151 -15.15 0.05 -1.74
CA LEU A 151 -14.40 1.27 -1.95
C LEU A 151 -13.16 1.02 -2.85
N PHE A 152 -12.38 -0.01 -2.54
CA PHE A 152 -11.19 -0.33 -3.34
C PHE A 152 -11.54 -0.75 -4.77
N THR A 153 -12.63 -1.50 -4.95
CA THR A 153 -13.11 -1.91 -6.28
C THR A 153 -13.52 -0.69 -7.12
N LEU A 154 -14.11 0.34 -6.51
CA LEU A 154 -14.49 1.56 -7.22
C LEU A 154 -13.29 2.44 -7.63
N THR A 155 -12.16 2.30 -6.97
CA THR A 155 -10.96 3.12 -7.27
C THR A 155 -10.48 2.93 -8.72
N GLY A 156 -10.45 1.69 -9.18
CA GLY A 156 -10.04 1.36 -10.56
C GLY A 156 -10.92 2.00 -11.63
N PRO A 157 -12.25 1.73 -11.63
CA PRO A 157 -13.17 2.34 -12.60
C PRO A 157 -13.19 3.87 -12.58
N ILE A 158 -13.12 4.50 -11.40
CA ILE A 158 -13.05 5.96 -11.30
C ILE A 158 -11.77 6.49 -11.96
N GLN A 159 -10.64 5.89 -11.66
CA GLN A 159 -9.36 6.26 -12.24
C GLN A 159 -9.33 6.07 -13.76
N MET A 160 -9.86 4.94 -14.24
CA MET A 160 -10.04 4.71 -15.68
C MET A 160 -10.99 5.71 -16.32
N GLY A 161 -12.12 6.04 -15.67
CA GLY A 161 -13.06 7.02 -16.16
C GLY A 161 -12.44 8.40 -16.35
N ILE A 162 -11.66 8.88 -15.37
CA ILE A 162 -10.93 10.15 -15.46
C ILE A 162 -9.94 10.10 -16.65
N MET A 163 -9.22 8.99 -16.79
CA MET A 163 -8.26 8.82 -17.88
C MET A 163 -8.93 8.81 -19.25
N TRP A 164 -10.01 8.03 -19.42
CA TRP A 164 -10.74 7.99 -20.67
C TRP A 164 -11.37 9.32 -21.02
N THR A 165 -11.89 10.07 -20.03
CA THR A 165 -12.38 11.43 -20.23
C THR A 165 -11.28 12.35 -20.76
N CYS A 166 -10.10 12.31 -20.14
CA CYS A 166 -8.94 13.06 -20.63
C CYS A 166 -8.57 12.67 -22.09
N THR A 167 -8.53 11.37 -22.38
CA THR A 167 -8.23 10.85 -23.73
C THR A 167 -9.25 11.33 -24.76
N VAL A 168 -10.55 11.27 -24.43
CA VAL A 168 -11.61 11.75 -25.33
C VAL A 168 -11.49 13.24 -25.57
N LEU A 169 -11.22 14.04 -24.55
CA LEU A 169 -11.00 15.47 -24.70
C LEU A 169 -9.77 15.77 -25.57
N LEU A 170 -8.66 15.08 -25.36
CA LEU A 170 -7.47 15.21 -26.20
C LEU A 170 -7.75 14.85 -27.68
N LEU A 171 -8.49 13.76 -27.91
CA LEU A 171 -8.85 13.35 -29.27
C LEU A 171 -9.82 14.32 -29.93
N LEU A 172 -10.81 14.84 -29.19
CA LEU A 172 -11.78 15.80 -29.74
C LEU A 172 -11.10 17.14 -30.08
N PHE A 173 -10.37 17.73 -29.13
CA PHE A 173 -9.75 19.03 -29.36
C PHE A 173 -8.52 18.92 -30.26
N GLY A 174 -7.66 17.93 -30.06
CA GLY A 174 -6.49 17.69 -30.91
C GLY A 174 -6.88 17.24 -32.32
N GLY A 175 -7.89 16.38 -32.46
CA GLY A 175 -8.44 16.01 -33.77
C GLY A 175 -9.03 17.21 -34.52
N ARG A 176 -9.71 18.10 -33.81
CA ARG A 176 -10.21 19.38 -34.38
C ARG A 176 -9.06 20.25 -34.85
N GLU A 177 -8.00 20.41 -34.05
CA GLU A 177 -6.81 21.17 -34.45
C GLU A 177 -6.13 20.63 -35.72
N ILE A 178 -6.05 19.29 -35.86
CA ILE A 178 -5.51 18.62 -37.06
C ILE A 178 -6.39 18.87 -38.27
N ILE A 179 -7.72 18.69 -38.17
CA ILE A 179 -8.67 18.83 -39.27
C ILE A 179 -8.70 20.26 -39.79
N PHE A 180 -8.69 21.24 -38.91
CA PHE A 180 -8.76 22.65 -39.28
C PHE A 180 -7.37 23.31 -39.49
N HIS A 181 -6.30 22.53 -39.41
CA HIS A 181 -4.91 23.00 -39.59
C HIS A 181 -4.52 24.24 -38.78
N THR A 182 -5.10 24.36 -37.57
CA THR A 182 -4.99 25.60 -36.75
C THR A 182 -3.61 25.75 -36.13
N THR A 183 -2.93 24.64 -35.78
CA THR A 183 -1.66 24.64 -35.04
C THR A 183 -0.54 23.86 -35.69
N GLY A 184 -0.80 23.20 -36.84
CA GLY A 184 0.17 22.32 -37.48
C GLY A 184 0.43 21.01 -36.75
N LEU A 185 -0.42 20.65 -35.78
CA LEU A 185 -0.31 19.41 -35.01
C LEU A 185 -0.39 18.18 -35.92
N LEU A 186 0.56 17.26 -35.78
CA LEU A 186 0.59 16.00 -36.50
C LEU A 186 -0.19 14.91 -35.76
N THR A 187 -0.79 13.96 -36.50
CA THR A 187 -1.52 12.82 -35.91
C THR A 187 -0.64 12.01 -34.94
N GLY A 188 0.65 11.83 -35.27
CA GLY A 188 1.61 11.13 -34.39
C GLY A 188 1.88 11.85 -33.09
N GLU A 189 1.85 13.18 -33.09
CA GLU A 189 2.01 14.00 -31.90
C GLU A 189 0.80 13.86 -30.95
N LEU A 190 -0.42 13.82 -31.51
CA LEU A 190 -1.63 13.58 -30.73
C LEU A 190 -1.60 12.19 -30.06
N VAL A 191 -1.18 11.14 -30.77
CA VAL A 191 -1.01 9.78 -30.20
C VAL A 191 0.04 9.79 -29.10
N SER A 192 1.13 10.55 -29.28
CA SER A 192 2.17 10.71 -28.26
C SER A 192 1.62 11.39 -26.99
N MET A 193 0.78 12.40 -27.14
CA MET A 193 0.13 13.07 -26.00
C MET A 193 -0.77 12.12 -25.20
N VAL A 194 -1.55 11.26 -25.85
CA VAL A 194 -2.35 10.23 -25.16
C VAL A 194 -1.44 9.25 -24.40
N SER A 195 -0.30 8.88 -25.01
CA SER A 195 0.68 8.00 -24.36
C SER A 195 1.31 8.66 -23.13
N TYR A 196 1.63 9.95 -23.19
CA TYR A 196 2.13 10.72 -22.05
C TYR A 196 1.07 10.84 -20.93
N GLY A 197 -0.21 10.98 -21.29
CA GLY A 197 -1.33 10.95 -20.34
C GLY A 197 -1.37 9.64 -19.56
N THR A 198 -1.30 8.51 -20.26
CA THR A 198 -1.24 7.17 -19.66
C THR A 198 -0.04 7.02 -18.73
N GLN A 199 1.11 7.48 -19.17
CA GLN A 199 2.36 7.43 -18.39
C GLN A 199 2.27 8.23 -17.09
N ALA A 200 1.69 9.42 -17.14
CA ALA A 200 1.55 10.27 -15.96
C ALA A 200 0.57 9.69 -14.94
N VAL A 201 -0.58 9.17 -15.39
CA VAL A 201 -1.54 8.46 -14.52
C VAL A 201 -0.89 7.25 -13.84
N SER A 202 -0.15 6.45 -14.60
CA SER A 202 0.58 5.29 -14.08
C SER A 202 1.62 5.70 -13.03
N SER A 203 2.35 6.80 -13.28
CA SER A 203 3.34 7.34 -12.36
C SER A 203 2.72 7.82 -11.06
N LEU A 204 1.58 8.53 -11.12
CA LEU A 204 0.85 9.00 -9.95
C LEU A 204 0.30 7.84 -9.11
N THR A 205 -0.25 6.83 -9.76
CA THR A 205 -0.71 5.60 -9.09
C THR A 205 0.43 4.89 -8.37
N MET A 206 1.58 4.77 -9.03
CA MET A 206 2.77 4.13 -8.45
C MET A 206 3.29 4.88 -7.22
N LEU A 207 3.26 6.22 -7.23
CA LEU A 207 3.59 7.04 -6.06
C LEU A 207 2.64 6.77 -4.88
N SER A 208 1.34 6.62 -5.13
CA SER A 208 0.35 6.31 -4.09
C SER A 208 0.62 4.95 -3.43
N TRP A 209 0.96 3.92 -4.21
CA TRP A 209 1.35 2.62 -3.69
C TRP A 209 2.65 2.68 -2.87
N LEU A 210 3.59 3.54 -3.26
CA LEU A 210 4.85 3.73 -2.54
C LEU A 210 4.61 4.28 -1.13
N ILE A 211 3.71 5.24 -0.95
CA ILE A 211 3.36 5.81 0.35
C ILE A 211 2.82 4.72 1.29
N MET A 212 1.94 3.84 0.79
CA MET A 212 1.41 2.72 1.58
C MET A 212 2.50 1.71 1.99
N SER A 213 3.43 1.40 1.07
CA SER A 213 4.53 0.47 1.38
C SER A 213 5.53 1.05 2.38
N LEU A 214 5.77 2.36 2.32
CA LEU A 214 6.63 3.07 3.26
C LEU A 214 6.10 2.99 4.70
N SER A 215 4.78 3.17 4.88
CA SER A 215 4.15 3.07 6.21
C SER A 215 4.34 1.67 6.84
N ARG A 216 4.27 0.60 6.04
CA ARG A 216 4.56 -0.77 6.52
C ARG A 216 6.02 -0.96 6.89
N ALA A 217 6.92 -0.44 6.08
CA ALA A 217 8.37 -0.54 6.35
C ALA A 217 8.78 0.24 7.59
N GLN A 218 8.15 1.38 7.87
CA GLN A 218 8.39 2.15 9.10
C GLN A 218 8.08 1.33 10.36
N ALA A 219 6.97 0.58 10.37
CA ALA A 219 6.61 -0.30 11.48
C ALA A 219 7.64 -1.41 11.69
N SER A 220 8.10 -2.05 10.60
CA SER A 220 9.14 -3.08 10.65
C SER A 220 10.50 -2.52 11.08
N MET A 221 10.87 -1.33 10.59
CA MET A 221 12.11 -0.65 10.98
C MET A 221 12.11 -0.29 12.47
N ARG A 222 10.97 0.20 12.99
CA ARG A 222 10.84 0.49 14.41
C ARG A 222 11.07 -0.76 15.27
N ARG A 223 10.47 -1.90 14.91
CA ARG A 223 10.68 -3.16 15.65
C ARG A 223 12.12 -3.68 15.57
N ILE A 224 12.80 -3.43 14.45
CA ILE A 224 14.22 -3.75 14.30
C ILE A 224 15.07 -2.83 15.20
N ASN A 225 14.79 -1.52 15.20
CA ASN A 225 15.51 -0.56 16.03
C ASN A 225 15.32 -0.85 17.52
N GLU A 226 14.13 -1.27 17.97
CA GLU A 226 13.89 -1.70 19.36
C GLU A 226 14.90 -2.78 19.80
N VAL A 227 15.30 -3.71 18.92
CA VAL A 227 16.32 -4.72 19.23
C VAL A 227 17.73 -4.12 19.28
N PHE A 228 18.04 -3.15 18.40
CA PHE A 228 19.36 -2.50 18.42
C PHE A 228 19.53 -1.55 19.61
N ASP A 229 18.44 -0.88 20.02
CA ASP A 229 18.45 0.08 21.13
C ASP A 229 18.45 -0.61 22.50
N GLU A 230 18.04 -1.88 22.56
CA GLU A 230 18.05 -2.67 23.81
C GLU A 230 19.46 -2.89 24.31
N GLN A 231 19.66 -2.67 25.62
CA GLN A 231 20.95 -2.92 26.28
C GLN A 231 20.92 -4.30 26.95
N ALA A 232 22.02 -5.03 26.84
CA ALA A 232 22.15 -6.28 27.58
C ALA A 232 22.21 -5.99 29.08
N ASP A 233 21.34 -6.63 29.87
CA ASP A 233 21.30 -6.47 31.31
C ASP A 233 22.57 -6.97 32.01
N ILE A 234 23.31 -7.87 31.36
CA ILE A 234 24.58 -8.43 31.83
C ILE A 234 25.63 -8.01 30.83
N ALA A 235 26.54 -7.14 31.25
CA ALA A 235 27.75 -6.83 30.49
C ALA A 235 28.90 -7.69 31.03
N ASP A 236 29.78 -8.19 30.15
CA ASP A 236 31.00 -8.83 30.56
C ASP A 236 31.80 -7.83 31.43
N GLY A 237 32.14 -8.23 32.65
CA GLY A 237 32.97 -7.42 33.54
C GLY A 237 34.31 -7.17 32.89
N ALA A 238 34.78 -5.90 32.92
CA ALA A 238 36.07 -5.49 32.41
C ALA A 238 37.22 -6.12 33.18
#